data_289e56cf1dfac035f21832c87039c1ea
#
_entry.id   289e56cf1dfac035f21832c87039c1ea
#
_cell.length_a   1.000
_cell.length_b   1.000
_cell.length_c   1.000
_cell.angle_alpha   90.00
_cell.angle_beta   90.00
_cell.angle_gamma   90.00
#
_symmetry.space_group_name_H-M   'P 1'
#
loop_
_entity.id
_entity.type
_entity.pdbx_description
1 polymer ?
#
loop_
_entity_poly.entity_id
_entity_poly.type
_entity_poly.pdbx_seq_one_letter_code
_entity_poly.pdbx_strand_id
1 'polypeptide(L)'
;MTSRNYSEMSDEELAKAFVEISVSEADAIGLGKVRTMRKLFDQLRALKETLRARGPEARRVLVPFLSYSPPSASIFADQAAQVRLNAARELLAVVPEQARAALEDLAANGPSAQSGRAGMCLQFLEDGVFKPT
;
A
#
# COMPACT_ATOMS: atom_id res chain seq x y z
N MET A 1 15.54 18.56 -3.31
CA MET A 1 14.52 17.82 -4.05
C MET A 1 13.14 18.38 -3.75
N THR A 2 12.43 18.74 -4.79
CA THR A 2 11.09 19.29 -4.63
C THR A 2 10.10 18.20 -4.28
N SER A 3 9.20 18.49 -3.34
CA SER A 3 8.08 17.62 -3.03
C SER A 3 7.18 17.51 -4.25
N ARG A 4 6.65 16.32 -4.49
CA ARG A 4 5.65 16.14 -5.53
C ARG A 4 4.35 16.84 -5.11
N ASN A 5 3.72 17.53 -6.03
CA ASN A 5 2.42 18.12 -5.80
C ASN A 5 1.33 17.15 -6.26
N TYR A 6 0.91 16.28 -5.35
CA TYR A 6 -0.09 15.26 -5.64
C TYR A 6 -1.45 15.85 -5.98
N SER A 7 -1.76 17.02 -5.45
CA SER A 7 -3.08 17.63 -5.70
C SER A 7 -3.31 18.01 -7.17
N GLU A 8 -2.24 18.17 -7.95
CA GLU A 8 -2.32 18.47 -9.38
C GLU A 8 -2.34 17.24 -10.28
N MET A 9 -2.15 16.06 -9.70
CA MET A 9 -2.12 14.81 -10.45
C MET A 9 -3.52 14.26 -10.69
N SER A 10 -3.70 13.57 -11.83
CA SER A 10 -4.92 12.81 -12.08
C SER A 10 -4.95 11.58 -11.16
N ASP A 11 -6.11 10.95 -11.03
CA ASP A 11 -6.23 9.71 -10.24
C ASP A 11 -5.32 8.62 -10.80
N GLU A 12 -5.20 8.53 -12.12
CA GLU A 12 -4.32 7.55 -12.78
C GLU A 12 -2.84 7.82 -12.47
N GLU A 13 -2.45 9.09 -12.48
CA GLU A 13 -1.08 9.48 -12.12
C GLU A 13 -0.78 9.18 -10.66
N LEU A 14 -1.76 9.41 -9.77
CA LEU A 14 -1.64 9.06 -8.36
C LEU A 14 -1.51 7.55 -8.17
N ALA A 15 -2.27 6.76 -8.91
CA ALA A 15 -2.17 5.31 -8.87
C ALA A 15 -0.78 4.82 -9.28
N LYS A 16 -0.23 5.39 -10.34
CA LYS A 16 1.12 5.06 -10.80
C LYS A 16 2.17 5.43 -9.76
N ALA A 17 2.06 6.62 -9.18
CA ALA A 17 2.98 7.06 -8.13
C ALA A 17 2.87 6.15 -6.89
N PHE A 18 1.67 5.69 -6.56
CA PHE A 18 1.44 4.75 -5.47
C PHE A 18 2.25 3.47 -5.64
N VAL A 19 2.23 2.90 -6.84
CA VAL A 19 3.01 1.70 -7.15
C VAL A 19 4.51 1.98 -7.02
N GLU A 20 4.98 3.07 -7.60
CA GLU A 20 6.41 3.44 -7.57
C GLU A 20 6.92 3.61 -6.13
N ILE A 21 6.15 4.29 -5.28
CA ILE A 21 6.50 4.50 -3.88
C ILE A 21 6.52 3.16 -3.14
N SER A 22 5.52 2.33 -3.36
CA SER A 22 5.42 1.02 -2.69
C SER A 22 6.58 0.10 -3.04
N VAL A 23 6.97 0.07 -4.32
CA VAL A 23 8.12 -0.70 -4.79
C VAL A 23 9.41 -0.19 -4.12
N SER A 24 9.59 1.12 -4.06
CA SER A 24 10.75 1.73 -3.41
C SER A 24 10.78 1.44 -1.91
N GLU A 25 9.61 1.40 -1.26
CA GLU A 25 9.52 1.01 0.15
C GLU A 25 10.04 -0.41 0.36
N ALA A 26 9.62 -1.35 -0.48
CA ALA A 26 10.05 -2.74 -0.37
C ALA A 26 11.58 -2.84 -0.47
N ASP A 27 12.18 -2.10 -1.39
CA ASP A 27 13.63 -2.08 -1.56
C ASP A 27 14.32 -1.50 -0.33
N ALA A 28 13.80 -0.39 0.21
CA ALA A 28 14.35 0.25 1.40
C ALA A 28 14.23 -0.67 2.62
N ILE A 29 13.12 -1.38 2.77
CA ILE A 29 12.93 -2.35 3.85
C ILE A 29 13.96 -3.48 3.73
N GLY A 30 14.12 -4.03 2.55
CA GLY A 30 15.05 -5.11 2.30
C GLY A 30 16.51 -4.73 2.57
N LEU A 31 16.86 -3.46 2.37
CA LEU A 31 18.21 -2.94 2.59
C LEU A 31 18.41 -2.28 3.96
N GLY A 32 17.36 -2.22 4.79
CA GLY A 32 17.43 -1.61 6.10
C GLY A 32 17.68 -0.10 6.10
N LYS A 33 17.28 0.59 5.04
CA LYS A 33 17.48 2.03 4.87
C LYS A 33 16.39 2.83 5.56
N VAL A 34 16.53 3.04 6.86
CA VAL A 34 15.50 3.64 7.72
C VAL A 34 15.11 5.06 7.28
N ARG A 35 16.07 5.90 6.93
CA ARG A 35 15.77 7.28 6.50
C ARG A 35 14.96 7.29 5.20
N THR A 36 15.34 6.43 4.26
CA THR A 36 14.62 6.27 3.00
C THR A 36 13.21 5.77 3.25
N MET A 37 13.05 4.79 4.14
CA MET A 37 11.72 4.27 4.52
C MET A 37 10.81 5.37 5.06
N ARG A 38 11.31 6.22 5.95
CA ARG A 38 10.53 7.33 6.51
C ARG A 38 10.10 8.32 5.44
N LYS A 39 11.01 8.67 4.55
CA LYS A 39 10.72 9.60 3.45
C LYS A 39 9.63 9.05 2.54
N LEU A 40 9.75 7.78 2.17
CA LEU A 40 8.75 7.10 1.33
C LEU A 40 7.41 6.98 2.05
N PHE A 41 7.42 6.67 3.32
CA PHE A 41 6.22 6.62 4.15
C PHE A 41 5.50 7.96 4.16
N ASP A 42 6.23 9.05 4.31
CA ASP A 42 5.64 10.40 4.29
C ASP A 42 5.08 10.74 2.92
N GLN A 43 5.76 10.36 1.85
CA GLN A 43 5.27 10.56 0.47
C GLN A 43 3.98 9.76 0.24
N LEU A 44 3.96 8.52 0.66
CA LEU A 44 2.78 7.66 0.51
C LEU A 44 1.59 8.23 1.29
N ARG A 45 1.83 8.72 2.49
CA ARG A 45 0.79 9.34 3.32
C ARG A 45 0.19 10.56 2.63
N ALA A 46 1.02 11.42 2.09
CA ALA A 46 0.57 12.62 1.37
C ALA A 46 -0.29 12.25 0.14
N LEU A 47 0.13 11.24 -0.59
CA LEU A 47 -0.61 10.74 -1.74
C LEU A 47 -1.98 10.17 -1.31
N LYS A 48 -2.01 9.36 -0.27
CA LYS A 48 -3.25 8.79 0.26
C LYS A 48 -4.20 9.87 0.75
N GLU A 49 -3.70 10.90 1.41
CA GLU A 49 -4.51 12.03 1.86
C GLU A 49 -5.15 12.74 0.67
N THR A 50 -4.41 12.90 -0.42
CA THR A 50 -4.95 13.49 -1.66
C THR A 50 -6.10 12.66 -2.22
N LEU A 51 -5.95 11.34 -2.28
CA LEU A 51 -7.02 10.46 -2.74
C LEU A 51 -8.24 10.51 -1.82
N ARG A 52 -8.01 10.51 -0.51
CA ARG A 52 -9.10 10.58 0.48
C ARG A 52 -9.89 11.87 0.34
N ALA A 53 -9.20 12.99 0.11
CA ALA A 53 -9.84 14.29 -0.07
C ALA A 53 -10.75 14.33 -1.31
N ARG A 54 -10.44 13.52 -2.32
CA ARG A 54 -11.26 13.42 -3.54
C ARG A 54 -12.47 12.51 -3.39
N GLY A 55 -12.48 11.65 -2.36
CA GLY A 55 -13.60 10.77 -2.04
C GLY A 55 -13.37 9.31 -2.38
N PRO A 56 -14.34 8.43 -2.03
CA PRO A 56 -14.20 6.99 -2.20
C PRO A 56 -13.96 6.53 -3.63
N GLU A 57 -14.55 7.22 -4.60
CA GLU A 57 -14.37 6.86 -6.02
C GLU A 57 -12.92 7.02 -6.46
N ALA A 58 -12.25 8.08 -6.01
CA ALA A 58 -10.83 8.28 -6.32
C ALA A 58 -9.98 7.18 -5.67
N ARG A 59 -10.32 6.80 -4.43
CA ARG A 59 -9.60 5.73 -3.72
C ARG A 59 -9.71 4.38 -4.43
N ARG A 60 -10.82 4.14 -5.13
CA ARG A 60 -11.05 2.89 -5.88
C ARG A 60 -10.07 2.67 -7.02
N VAL A 61 -9.34 3.69 -7.43
CA VAL A 61 -8.28 3.54 -8.43
C VAL A 61 -7.20 2.54 -7.97
N LEU A 62 -7.11 2.29 -6.67
CA LEU A 62 -6.16 1.34 -6.08
C LEU A 62 -6.68 -0.11 -6.05
N VAL A 63 -7.96 -0.35 -6.36
CA VAL A 63 -8.56 -1.69 -6.27
C VAL A 63 -7.79 -2.74 -7.09
N PRO A 64 -7.37 -2.47 -8.35
CA PRO A 64 -6.60 -3.46 -9.11
C PRO A 64 -5.30 -3.89 -8.43
N PHE A 65 -4.75 -3.05 -7.54
CA PHE A 65 -3.49 -3.35 -6.87
C PHE A 65 -3.64 -4.34 -5.72
N LEU A 66 -4.86 -4.67 -5.31
CA LEU A 66 -5.11 -5.74 -4.33
C LEU A 66 -4.61 -7.10 -4.83
N SER A 67 -4.54 -7.27 -6.13
CA SER A 67 -4.03 -8.48 -6.78
C SER A 67 -2.80 -8.19 -7.65
N TYR A 68 -2.06 -7.12 -7.35
CA TYR A 68 -0.91 -6.69 -8.14
C TYR A 68 0.13 -7.81 -8.24
N SER A 69 0.38 -8.28 -9.46
CA SER A 69 1.32 -9.35 -9.74
C SER A 69 1.92 -9.17 -11.14
N PRO A 70 2.87 -8.24 -11.31
CA PRO A 70 3.52 -8.04 -12.61
C PRO A 70 4.41 -9.24 -12.94
N PRO A 71 4.84 -9.41 -14.22
CA PRO A 71 5.74 -10.51 -14.59
C PRO A 71 7.01 -10.58 -13.76
N SER A 72 7.50 -9.44 -13.25
CA SER A 72 8.68 -9.38 -12.39
C SER A 72 8.43 -9.91 -10.97
N ALA A 73 7.18 -10.20 -10.59
CA ALA A 73 6.83 -10.65 -9.24
C ALA A 73 7.49 -12.00 -8.89
N SER A 74 7.84 -12.82 -9.88
CA SER A 74 8.56 -14.06 -9.65
C SER A 74 9.99 -13.83 -9.16
N ILE A 75 10.56 -12.65 -9.44
CA ILE A 75 11.93 -12.28 -9.06
C ILE A 75 11.90 -11.28 -7.89
N PHE A 76 10.94 -10.36 -7.94
CA PHE A 76 10.82 -9.27 -6.95
C PHE A 76 9.50 -9.41 -6.18
N ALA A 77 9.33 -10.53 -5.50
CA ALA A 77 8.10 -10.85 -4.77
C ALA A 77 7.80 -9.83 -3.68
N ASP A 78 8.84 -9.29 -3.03
CA ASP A 78 8.68 -8.28 -1.97
C ASP A 78 8.05 -7.00 -2.51
N GLN A 79 8.44 -6.58 -3.71
CA GLN A 79 7.91 -5.37 -4.33
C GLN A 79 6.41 -5.52 -4.62
N ALA A 80 6.03 -6.62 -5.25
CA ALA A 80 4.62 -6.88 -5.57
C ALA A 80 3.79 -7.00 -4.28
N ALA A 81 4.30 -7.69 -3.28
CA ALA A 81 3.63 -7.86 -2.00
C ALA A 81 3.45 -6.52 -1.28
N GLN A 82 4.42 -5.62 -1.36
CA GLN A 82 4.32 -4.31 -0.73
C GLN A 82 3.22 -3.46 -1.38
N VAL A 83 3.09 -3.53 -2.71
CA VAL A 83 1.99 -2.86 -3.42
C VAL A 83 0.65 -3.39 -2.93
N ARG A 84 0.48 -4.71 -2.86
CA ARG A 84 -0.77 -5.33 -2.39
C ARG A 84 -1.07 -4.95 -0.95
N LEU A 85 -0.07 -4.96 -0.09
CA LEU A 85 -0.21 -4.60 1.32
C LEU A 85 -0.68 -3.16 1.49
N ASN A 86 -0.01 -2.23 0.83
CA ASN A 86 -0.35 -0.80 0.92
C ASN A 86 -1.76 -0.53 0.37
N ALA A 87 -2.12 -1.14 -0.75
CA ALA A 87 -3.45 -1.00 -1.34
C ALA A 87 -4.52 -1.56 -0.41
N ALA A 88 -4.30 -2.75 0.16
CA ALA A 88 -5.27 -3.38 1.05
C ALA A 88 -5.51 -2.54 2.30
N ARG A 89 -4.46 -2.02 2.92
CA ARG A 89 -4.60 -1.17 4.10
C ARG A 89 -5.37 0.11 3.79
N GLU A 90 -5.12 0.73 2.66
CA GLU A 90 -5.81 1.96 2.27
C GLU A 90 -7.28 1.71 1.92
N LEU A 91 -7.61 0.53 1.39
CA LEU A 91 -8.95 0.22 0.89
C LEU A 91 -9.87 -0.47 1.91
N LEU A 92 -9.42 -0.69 3.14
CA LEU A 92 -10.24 -1.34 4.17
C LEU A 92 -11.56 -0.60 4.45
N ALA A 93 -11.58 0.71 4.32
CA ALA A 93 -12.79 1.50 4.53
C ALA A 93 -13.68 1.56 3.28
N VAL A 94 -13.13 1.27 2.10
CA VAL A 94 -13.84 1.44 0.81
C VAL A 94 -14.36 0.10 0.31
N VAL A 95 -13.54 -0.94 0.32
CA VAL A 95 -13.90 -2.30 -0.11
C VAL A 95 -13.41 -3.29 0.95
N PRO A 96 -14.03 -3.29 2.14
CA PRO A 96 -13.50 -4.00 3.31
C PRO A 96 -13.31 -5.50 3.08
N GLU A 97 -14.24 -6.16 2.40
CA GLU A 97 -14.15 -7.61 2.19
C GLU A 97 -12.97 -7.98 1.28
N GLN A 98 -12.83 -7.27 0.16
CA GLN A 98 -11.73 -7.50 -0.79
C GLN A 98 -10.37 -7.15 -0.17
N ALA A 99 -10.31 -6.04 0.54
CA ALA A 99 -9.09 -5.60 1.20
C ALA A 99 -8.66 -6.59 2.29
N ARG A 100 -9.61 -7.05 3.09
CA ARG A 100 -9.35 -8.04 4.14
C ARG A 100 -8.85 -9.36 3.54
N ALA A 101 -9.47 -9.84 2.47
CA ALA A 101 -9.05 -11.06 1.79
C ALA A 101 -7.61 -10.95 1.28
N ALA A 102 -7.24 -9.78 0.74
CA ALA A 102 -5.86 -9.54 0.30
C ALA A 102 -4.87 -9.59 1.47
N LEU A 103 -5.23 -9.01 2.62
CA LEU A 103 -4.40 -9.06 3.83
C LEU A 103 -4.25 -10.49 4.35
N GLU A 104 -5.33 -11.26 4.34
CA GLU A 104 -5.31 -12.66 4.78
C GLU A 104 -4.40 -13.51 3.89
N ASP A 105 -4.46 -13.30 2.59
CA ASP A 105 -3.58 -13.99 1.65
C ASP A 105 -2.11 -13.62 1.88
N LEU A 106 -1.82 -12.33 2.06
CA LEU A 106 -0.46 -11.88 2.35
C LEU A 106 0.06 -12.45 3.66
N ALA A 107 -0.77 -12.50 4.69
CA ALA A 107 -0.37 -13.05 5.99
C ALA A 107 -0.03 -14.54 5.89
N ALA A 108 -0.77 -15.28 5.06
CA ALA A 108 -0.55 -16.72 4.90
C ALA A 108 0.56 -17.06 3.91
N ASN A 109 0.71 -16.29 2.84
CA ASN A 109 1.53 -16.69 1.68
C ASN A 109 2.56 -15.64 1.24
N GLY A 110 2.58 -14.46 1.83
CA GLY A 110 3.47 -13.39 1.41
C GLY A 110 4.91 -13.54 1.92
N PRO A 111 5.83 -12.75 1.37
CA PRO A 111 7.19 -12.65 1.91
C PRO A 111 7.18 -12.20 3.38
N SER A 112 8.21 -12.57 4.13
CA SER A 112 8.25 -12.39 5.59
C SER A 112 7.87 -10.99 6.07
N ALA A 113 8.45 -9.95 5.49
CA ALA A 113 8.18 -8.58 5.93
C ALA A 113 6.72 -8.20 5.71
N GLN A 114 6.18 -8.49 4.54
CA GLN A 114 4.80 -8.13 4.19
C GLN A 114 3.80 -9.04 4.90
N SER A 115 4.13 -10.32 5.05
CA SER A 115 3.31 -11.27 5.80
C SER A 115 3.14 -10.83 7.25
N GLY A 116 4.24 -10.45 7.90
CA GLY A 116 4.21 -9.97 9.28
C GLY A 116 3.35 -8.72 9.44
N ARG A 117 3.50 -7.76 8.54
CA ARG A 117 2.71 -6.51 8.59
C ARG A 117 1.23 -6.75 8.30
N ALA A 118 0.92 -7.64 7.37
CA ALA A 118 -0.47 -8.01 7.07
C ALA A 118 -1.12 -8.67 8.30
N GLY A 119 -0.42 -9.58 8.95
CA GLY A 119 -0.89 -10.23 10.17
C GLY A 119 -1.14 -9.25 11.30
N MET A 120 -0.22 -8.30 11.50
CA MET A 120 -0.39 -7.25 12.51
C MET A 120 -1.60 -6.37 12.20
N CYS A 121 -1.79 -6.00 10.94
CA CYS A 121 -2.93 -5.20 10.52
C CYS A 121 -4.25 -5.90 10.84
N LEU A 122 -4.35 -7.19 10.52
CA LEU A 122 -5.52 -8.00 10.81
C LEU A 122 -5.77 -8.09 12.33
N GLN A 123 -4.71 -8.29 13.11
CA GLN A 123 -4.82 -8.36 14.57
C GLN A 123 -5.33 -7.03 15.14
N PHE A 124 -4.79 -5.91 14.68
CA PHE A 124 -5.22 -4.59 15.13
C PHE A 124 -6.66 -4.26 14.73
N LEU A 125 -7.13 -4.78 13.59
CA LEU A 125 -8.52 -4.66 13.20
C LEU A 125 -9.43 -5.41 14.19
N GLU A 126 -9.10 -6.63 14.54
CA GLU A 126 -9.86 -7.44 15.48
C GLU A 126 -9.89 -6.83 16.87
N ASP A 127 -8.76 -6.29 17.32
CA ASP A 127 -8.63 -5.67 18.64
C ASP A 127 -9.25 -4.27 18.71
N GLY A 128 -9.70 -3.71 17.60
CA GLY A 128 -10.25 -2.36 17.55
C GLY A 128 -9.22 -1.26 17.67
N VAL A 129 -7.91 -1.60 17.60
CA VAL A 129 -6.81 -0.64 17.67
C VAL A 129 -6.72 0.16 16.39
N PHE A 130 -6.89 -0.50 15.25
CA PHE A 130 -6.89 0.14 13.94
C PHE A 130 -8.32 0.25 13.43
N LYS A 131 -8.75 1.48 13.16
CA LYS A 131 -10.07 1.77 12.61
C LYS A 131 -9.89 2.40 11.23
N PRO A 132 -10.24 1.68 10.16
CA PRO A 132 -10.11 2.22 8.81
C PRO A 132 -10.97 3.47 8.60
N THR A 133 -10.42 4.44 7.91
CA THR A 133 -11.09 5.68 7.53
C THR A 133 -10.97 5.86 6.02
#